data_cb531b64aaacc957980c89b3144a8c90
#
_entry.id   cb531b64aaacc957980c89b3144a8c90
#
_cell.length_a   1.000
_cell.length_b   1.000
_cell.length_c   1.000
_cell.angle_alpha   90.00
_cell.angle_beta   90.00
_cell.angle_gamma   90.00
#
_symmetry.space_group_name_H-M   'P 1'
#
loop_
_entity.id
_entity.type
_entity.pdbx_description
1 polymer ?
#
loop_
_entity_poly.entity_id
_entity_poly.type
_entity_poly.pdbx_seq_one_letter_code
_entity_poly.pdbx_strand_id
1 'polypeptide(L)'
;MQVQFSADRDTKSFVLLLFDQDEQKTNQLLYEVALFNFSQFMIKDFDLKQIPAFTADNNAIQIAGFEKLDEAEWYYNRLTANPEIQQTLSLNGVQVICITEQNANLIGTEFTLQDYLDWIK
;
A
#
# COMPACT_ATOMS: atom_id res chain seq x y z
N MET A 1 19.28 -16.88 -15.16
CA MET A 1 19.35 -15.78 -14.20
C MET A 1 18.17 -15.88 -13.24
N GLN A 2 18.44 -15.91 -11.95
CA GLN A 2 17.38 -16.02 -10.95
C GLN A 2 16.78 -14.65 -10.68
N VAL A 3 15.46 -14.57 -10.77
CA VAL A 3 14.74 -13.35 -10.43
C VAL A 3 14.68 -13.24 -8.90
N GLN A 4 14.93 -12.05 -8.37
CA GLN A 4 14.90 -11.79 -6.94
C GLN A 4 14.27 -10.44 -6.68
N PHE A 5 13.73 -10.25 -5.47
CA PHE A 5 13.33 -8.93 -5.02
C PHE A 5 14.55 -8.02 -4.95
N SER A 6 14.34 -6.75 -5.31
CA SER A 6 15.41 -5.76 -5.30
C SER A 6 15.52 -5.10 -3.93
N ALA A 7 16.74 -4.95 -3.44
CA ALA A 7 17.01 -4.19 -2.22
C ALA A 7 17.15 -2.69 -2.48
N ASP A 8 16.99 -2.26 -3.71
CA ASP A 8 17.06 -0.85 -4.08
C ASP A 8 15.88 -0.09 -3.49
N ARG A 9 16.16 0.89 -2.64
CA ARG A 9 15.16 1.71 -1.98
C ARG A 9 14.98 3.08 -2.63
N ASP A 10 15.85 3.43 -3.57
CA ASP A 10 15.87 4.75 -4.20
C ASP A 10 15.16 4.73 -5.54
N THR A 11 13.94 4.24 -5.55
CA THR A 11 13.11 4.09 -6.73
C THR A 11 11.64 4.29 -6.36
N LYS A 12 10.79 4.54 -7.35
CA LYS A 12 9.36 4.75 -7.13
C LYS A 12 8.79 3.66 -6.24
N SER A 13 7.97 4.07 -5.30
CA SER A 13 7.42 3.17 -4.28
C SER A 13 5.95 3.46 -4.06
N PHE A 14 5.26 2.48 -3.46
CA PHE A 14 3.83 2.56 -3.16
C PHE A 14 3.58 2.18 -1.72
N VAL A 15 2.47 2.70 -1.18
CA VAL A 15 1.84 2.13 0.00
C VAL A 15 0.59 1.40 -0.49
N LEU A 16 0.45 0.12 -0.11
CA LEU A 16 -0.68 -0.70 -0.52
C LEU A 16 -1.53 -1.05 0.70
N LEU A 17 -2.84 -0.88 0.55
CA LEU A 17 -3.83 -1.31 1.52
C LEU A 17 -4.50 -2.56 0.95
N LEU A 18 -4.33 -3.70 1.62
CA LEU A 18 -4.82 -4.99 1.15
C LEU A 18 -5.98 -5.44 2.03
N PHE A 19 -7.10 -5.80 1.42
CA PHE A 19 -8.31 -6.17 2.15
C PHE A 19 -9.18 -7.10 1.30
N ASP A 20 -10.23 -7.66 1.92
CA ASP A 20 -11.18 -8.53 1.24
C ASP A 20 -11.95 -7.79 0.16
N GLN A 21 -12.41 -8.51 -0.86
CA GLN A 21 -13.27 -7.94 -1.90
C GLN A 21 -14.61 -7.53 -1.29
N ASP A 22 -14.77 -6.22 -1.07
CA ASP A 22 -15.99 -5.64 -0.54
C ASP A 22 -16.08 -4.20 -1.07
N GLU A 23 -17.07 -3.95 -1.90
CA GLU A 23 -17.25 -2.66 -2.55
C GLU A 23 -17.49 -1.54 -1.53
N GLN A 24 -18.24 -1.81 -0.47
CA GLN A 24 -18.49 -0.81 0.57
C GLN A 24 -17.23 -0.47 1.32
N LYS A 25 -16.42 -1.48 1.67
CA LYS A 25 -15.12 -1.25 2.32
C LYS A 25 -14.19 -0.46 1.41
N THR A 26 -14.15 -0.81 0.12
CA THR A 26 -13.32 -0.12 -0.85
C THR A 26 -13.65 1.37 -0.90
N ASN A 27 -14.92 1.70 -1.03
CA ASN A 27 -15.36 3.09 -1.12
C ASN A 27 -15.09 3.84 0.17
N GLN A 28 -15.33 3.22 1.31
CA GLN A 28 -15.08 3.83 2.62
C GLN A 28 -13.59 4.10 2.82
N LEU A 29 -12.73 3.13 2.48
CA LEU A 29 -11.29 3.28 2.62
C LEU A 29 -10.74 4.37 1.69
N LEU A 30 -11.21 4.39 0.44
CA LEU A 30 -10.81 5.44 -0.50
C LEU A 30 -11.16 6.82 0.04
N TYR A 31 -12.37 6.97 0.56
CA TYR A 31 -12.83 8.24 1.11
C TYR A 31 -12.00 8.66 2.33
N GLU A 32 -11.80 7.76 3.27
CA GLU A 32 -11.08 8.07 4.51
C GLU A 32 -9.60 8.36 4.26
N VAL A 33 -8.97 7.61 3.35
CA VAL A 33 -7.56 7.84 3.00
C VAL A 33 -7.42 9.16 2.25
N ALA A 34 -8.34 9.47 1.34
CA ALA A 34 -8.34 10.74 0.63
C ALA A 34 -8.48 11.91 1.61
N LEU A 35 -9.37 11.77 2.59
CA LEU A 35 -9.58 12.79 3.61
C LEU A 35 -8.33 12.96 4.48
N PHE A 36 -7.71 11.86 4.86
CA PHE A 36 -6.45 11.88 5.61
C PHE A 36 -5.36 12.60 4.81
N ASN A 37 -5.21 12.25 3.53
CA ASN A 37 -4.19 12.88 2.68
C ASN A 37 -4.43 14.38 2.56
N PHE A 38 -5.67 14.78 2.36
CA PHE A 38 -6.02 16.19 2.24
C PHE A 38 -5.72 16.96 3.52
N SER A 39 -6.05 16.38 4.69
CA SER A 39 -5.88 17.07 5.96
C SER A 39 -4.42 17.11 6.44
N GLN A 40 -3.60 16.11 6.09
CA GLN A 40 -2.23 16.01 6.57
C GLN A 40 -1.19 16.53 5.56
N PHE A 41 -1.51 16.49 4.26
CA PHE A 41 -0.55 16.79 3.20
C PHE A 41 -1.16 17.74 2.18
N MET A 42 -1.57 18.93 2.64
CA MET A 42 -2.30 19.90 1.81
C MET A 42 -1.55 20.32 0.56
N ILE A 43 -0.22 20.19 0.55
CA ILE A 43 0.63 20.68 -0.55
C ILE A 43 0.96 19.56 -1.54
N LYS A 44 0.81 18.31 -1.14
CA LYS A 44 1.22 17.16 -1.94
C LYS A 44 0.04 16.27 -2.27
N ASP A 45 -0.21 16.07 -3.55
CA ASP A 45 -1.24 15.15 -4.02
C ASP A 45 -0.65 13.76 -4.16
N PHE A 46 -1.25 12.80 -3.47
CA PHE A 46 -0.95 11.39 -3.66
C PHE A 46 -2.02 10.78 -4.55
N ASP A 47 -1.59 9.94 -5.49
CA ASP A 47 -2.52 9.22 -6.36
C ASP A 47 -3.12 8.03 -5.63
N LEU A 48 -4.44 8.01 -5.50
CA LEU A 48 -5.17 6.89 -4.93
C LEU A 48 -5.81 6.11 -6.06
N LYS A 49 -5.59 4.79 -6.08
CA LYS A 49 -6.09 3.95 -7.15
C LYS A 49 -6.45 2.59 -6.60
N GLN A 50 -7.63 2.11 -6.93
CA GLN A 50 -7.97 0.72 -6.68
C GLN A 50 -7.32 -0.14 -7.75
N ILE A 51 -6.60 -1.18 -7.31
CA ILE A 51 -5.95 -2.12 -8.21
C ILE A 51 -6.38 -3.54 -7.85
N PRO A 52 -6.29 -4.51 -8.80
CA PRO A 52 -6.49 -5.90 -8.45
C PRO A 52 -5.45 -6.30 -7.41
N ALA A 53 -5.89 -7.01 -6.37
CA ALA A 53 -4.95 -7.53 -5.41
C ALA A 53 -4.19 -8.71 -5.99
N PHE A 54 -3.17 -9.12 -5.27
CA PHE A 54 -2.28 -10.21 -5.70
C PHE A 54 -2.93 -11.59 -5.55
N THR A 55 -4.10 -11.66 -4.94
CA THR A 55 -4.89 -12.88 -4.83
C THR A 55 -6.30 -12.61 -5.33
N ALA A 56 -6.98 -13.67 -5.80
CA ALA A 56 -8.28 -13.53 -6.45
C ALA A 56 -9.39 -13.00 -5.53
N ASP A 57 -9.23 -13.19 -4.22
CA ASP A 57 -10.28 -12.86 -3.24
C ASP A 57 -10.08 -11.51 -2.55
N ASN A 58 -9.06 -10.75 -2.94
CA ASN A 58 -8.72 -9.51 -2.25
C ASN A 58 -8.73 -8.33 -3.21
N ASN A 59 -8.94 -7.14 -2.63
CA ASN A 59 -8.75 -5.87 -3.30
C ASN A 59 -7.55 -5.14 -2.72
N ALA A 60 -7.04 -4.17 -3.47
CA ALA A 60 -5.96 -3.33 -2.99
C ALA A 60 -6.21 -1.88 -3.39
N ILE A 61 -5.79 -0.96 -2.52
CA ILE A 61 -5.71 0.46 -2.83
C ILE A 61 -4.23 0.82 -2.90
N GLN A 62 -3.81 1.36 -4.04
CA GLN A 62 -2.45 1.81 -4.24
C GLN A 62 -2.35 3.30 -3.99
N ILE A 63 -1.45 3.69 -3.10
CA ILE A 63 -1.14 5.09 -2.85
C ILE A 63 0.21 5.35 -3.49
N ALA A 64 0.25 6.16 -4.55
CA ALA A 64 1.44 6.47 -5.31
C ALA A 64 1.84 7.94 -5.11
N GLY A 65 3.04 8.30 -5.55
CA GLY A 65 3.57 9.64 -5.41
C GLY A 65 4.86 9.68 -4.61
N PHE A 66 5.41 8.51 -4.30
CA PHE A 66 6.66 8.40 -3.54
C PHE A 66 7.80 8.10 -4.50
N GLU A 67 8.85 8.91 -4.47
CA GLU A 67 10.01 8.74 -5.34
C GLU A 67 10.97 7.67 -4.82
N LYS A 68 10.89 7.35 -3.55
CA LYS A 68 11.70 6.31 -2.92
C LYS A 68 10.96 5.66 -1.75
N LEU A 69 11.45 4.50 -1.34
CA LEU A 69 10.79 3.70 -0.31
C LEU A 69 10.76 4.41 1.05
N ASP A 70 11.77 5.22 1.37
CA ASP A 70 11.80 5.97 2.62
C ASP A 70 10.62 6.91 2.74
N GLU A 71 10.19 7.53 1.63
CA GLU A 71 9.02 8.39 1.62
C GLU A 71 7.74 7.60 1.87
N ALA A 72 7.63 6.41 1.26
CA ALA A 72 6.48 5.54 1.48
C ALA A 72 6.41 5.09 2.94
N GLU A 73 7.55 4.76 3.54
CA GLU A 73 7.61 4.37 4.95
C GLU A 73 7.25 5.53 5.87
N TRP A 74 7.67 6.73 5.53
CA TRP A 74 7.28 7.93 6.28
C TRP A 74 5.76 8.12 6.26
N TYR A 75 5.15 7.97 5.10
CA TYR A 75 3.69 8.05 4.96
C TYR A 75 3.01 6.94 5.76
N TYR A 76 3.50 5.71 5.65
CA TYR A 76 2.99 4.56 6.38
C TYR A 76 2.96 4.83 7.88
N ASN A 77 4.04 5.39 8.42
CA ASN A 77 4.13 5.67 9.85
C ASN A 77 3.09 6.72 10.28
N ARG A 78 2.88 7.72 9.45
CA ARG A 78 1.88 8.75 9.75
C ARG A 78 0.46 8.22 9.65
N LEU A 79 0.21 7.40 8.63
CA LEU A 79 -1.10 6.80 8.40
C LEU A 79 -1.49 5.90 9.58
N THR A 80 -0.58 5.02 9.97
CA THR A 80 -0.86 4.04 11.02
C THR A 80 -0.83 4.65 12.42
N ALA A 81 -0.22 5.81 12.59
CA ALA A 81 -0.23 6.54 13.85
C ALA A 81 -1.50 7.35 14.07
N ASN A 82 -2.29 7.57 13.02
CA ASN A 82 -3.55 8.31 13.14
C ASN A 82 -4.62 7.40 13.77
N PRO A 83 -5.18 7.77 14.95
CA PRO A 83 -6.10 6.86 15.65
C PRO A 83 -7.37 6.52 14.86
N GLU A 84 -7.92 7.49 14.12
CA GLU A 84 -9.13 7.26 13.33
C GLU A 84 -8.87 6.29 12.20
N ILE A 85 -7.78 6.49 11.45
CA ILE A 85 -7.40 5.61 10.36
C ILE A 85 -7.04 4.22 10.88
N GLN A 86 -6.27 4.15 11.96
CA GLN A 86 -5.88 2.87 12.54
C GLN A 86 -7.09 2.05 12.96
N GLN A 87 -8.08 2.71 13.55
CA GLN A 87 -9.31 2.03 13.94
C GLN A 87 -10.03 1.46 12.72
N THR A 88 -10.16 2.24 11.66
CA THR A 88 -10.79 1.80 10.41
C THR A 88 -10.05 0.62 9.81
N LEU A 89 -8.72 0.68 9.76
CA LEU A 89 -7.90 -0.40 9.21
C LEU A 89 -8.08 -1.69 10.03
N SER A 90 -8.06 -1.57 11.35
CA SER A 90 -8.21 -2.74 12.24
C SER A 90 -9.59 -3.37 12.11
N LEU A 91 -10.65 -2.55 12.08
CA LEU A 91 -12.02 -3.04 11.98
C LEU A 91 -12.29 -3.76 10.68
N ASN A 92 -11.61 -3.37 9.60
CA ASN A 92 -11.81 -3.95 8.27
C ASN A 92 -10.76 -4.98 7.90
N GLY A 93 -9.86 -5.32 8.80
CA GLY A 93 -8.82 -6.31 8.55
C GLY A 93 -7.87 -5.94 7.44
N VAL A 94 -7.55 -4.65 7.32
CA VAL A 94 -6.70 -4.13 6.27
C VAL A 94 -5.23 -4.33 6.64
N GLN A 95 -4.48 -4.91 5.71
CA GLN A 95 -3.02 -5.01 5.83
C GLN A 95 -2.38 -3.88 5.02
N VAL A 96 -1.43 -3.17 5.62
CA VAL A 96 -0.73 -2.07 4.96
C VAL A 96 0.71 -2.46 4.73
N ILE A 97 1.19 -2.31 3.50
CA ILE A 97 2.59 -2.61 3.16
C ILE A 97 3.19 -1.45 2.36
N CYS A 98 4.52 -1.31 2.48
CA CYS A 98 5.31 -0.42 1.63
C CYS A 98 6.10 -1.29 0.66
N ILE A 99 6.13 -0.92 -0.61
CA ILE A 99 6.79 -1.73 -1.63
C ILE A 99 7.27 -0.83 -2.77
N THR A 100 8.43 -1.15 -3.33
CA THR A 100 8.90 -0.46 -4.53
C THR A 100 8.14 -0.96 -5.75
N GLU A 101 8.06 -0.12 -6.79
CA GLU A 101 7.41 -0.51 -8.04
C GLU A 101 8.06 -1.77 -8.63
N GLN A 102 9.39 -1.84 -8.58
CA GLN A 102 10.13 -3.00 -9.07
C GLN A 102 9.67 -4.30 -8.40
N ASN A 103 9.54 -4.26 -7.07
CA ASN A 103 9.14 -5.44 -6.33
C ASN A 103 7.65 -5.74 -6.51
N ALA A 104 6.82 -4.71 -6.61
CA ALA A 104 5.38 -4.90 -6.84
C ALA A 104 5.13 -5.62 -8.16
N ASN A 105 5.93 -5.34 -9.18
CA ASN A 105 5.79 -5.98 -10.49
C ASN A 105 6.17 -7.47 -10.46
N LEU A 106 6.89 -7.92 -9.45
CA LEU A 106 7.27 -9.33 -9.31
C LEU A 106 6.19 -10.15 -8.60
N ILE A 107 5.32 -9.51 -7.84
CA ILE A 107 4.26 -10.21 -7.12
C ILE A 107 3.14 -10.55 -8.10
N GLY A 108 2.69 -11.79 -8.06
CA GLY A 108 1.67 -12.29 -8.98
C GLY A 108 2.23 -12.80 -10.29
N THR A 109 3.53 -12.65 -10.52
CA THR A 109 4.25 -13.22 -11.67
C THR A 109 5.28 -14.23 -11.19
N GLU A 110 6.39 -13.75 -10.64
CA GLU A 110 7.49 -14.60 -10.16
C GLU A 110 7.35 -15.01 -8.70
N PHE A 111 6.68 -14.17 -7.89
CA PHE A 111 6.56 -14.35 -6.45
C PHE A 111 5.14 -14.13 -5.99
N THR A 112 4.84 -14.65 -4.78
CA THR A 112 3.58 -14.35 -4.08
C THR A 112 3.79 -13.18 -3.13
N LEU A 113 2.67 -12.63 -2.63
CA LEU A 113 2.73 -11.59 -1.60
C LEU A 113 3.45 -12.12 -0.35
N GLN A 114 3.19 -13.38 0.03
CA GLN A 114 3.84 -13.98 1.20
C GLN A 114 5.36 -14.04 1.01
N ASP A 115 5.83 -14.33 -0.20
CA ASP A 115 7.26 -14.32 -0.51
C ASP A 115 7.87 -12.95 -0.21
N TYR A 116 7.19 -11.88 -0.59
CA TYR A 116 7.67 -10.52 -0.31
C TYR A 116 7.70 -10.24 1.19
N LEU A 117 6.63 -10.61 1.91
CA LEU A 117 6.55 -10.37 3.35
C LEU A 117 7.64 -11.13 4.10
N ASP A 118 7.98 -12.32 3.64
CA ASP A 118 9.07 -13.11 4.22
C ASP A 118 10.43 -12.48 3.90
N TRP A 119 10.58 -11.92 2.72
CA TRP A 119 11.82 -11.30 2.30
C TRP A 119 12.16 -10.04 3.09
N ILE A 120 11.15 -9.23 3.46
CA ILE A 120 11.38 -7.97 4.18
C ILE A 120 11.61 -8.13 5.68
N LYS A 121 11.41 -9.32 6.20
CA LYS A 121 11.63 -9.59 7.63
C LYS A 121 13.10 -9.52 8.01
#